data_982b8b594ab0889a25eda6c24472b46e
#
_entry.id   982b8b594ab0889a25eda6c24472b46e
#
_cell.length_a   1.000
_cell.length_b   1.000
_cell.length_c   1.000
_cell.angle_alpha   90.00
_cell.angle_beta   90.00
_cell.angle_gamma   90.00
#
_symmetry.space_group_name_H-M   'P 1'
#
loop_
_entity.id
_entity.type
_entity.pdbx_description
1 polymer ?
#
loop_
_entity_poly.entity_id
_entity_poly.type
_entity_poly.pdbx_seq_one_letter_code
_entity_poly.pdbx_strand_id
1 'polypeptide(L)'
;MTTRMDVMPQKWKYGLWGVVLGAVLCAVVGFKWGGWETRSSAQIQAQERANAALVKAFTPICVAKFQAASNASVKLDELKKIGTAWARESFVREGKWAEIGNEQNTPVIDACATALYKL
;
A
#
# COMPACT_ATOMS: atom_id res chain seq x y z
N MET A 1 50.27 -14.56 4.66
CA MET A 1 49.60 -13.35 4.15
C MET A 1 50.02 -12.09 4.90
N THR A 2 50.27 -12.16 6.18
CA THR A 2 50.73 -11.05 7.01
C THR A 2 52.15 -10.54 6.61
N THR A 3 53.00 -11.41 6.10
CA THR A 3 54.35 -11.06 5.62
C THR A 3 54.36 -10.25 4.33
N ARG A 4 53.35 -10.30 3.51
CA ARG A 4 53.21 -9.49 2.29
C ARG A 4 52.81 -8.02 2.58
N MET A 5 52.11 -7.78 3.66
CA MET A 5 51.76 -6.43 4.08
C MET A 5 52.94 -5.63 4.61
N ASP A 6 53.95 -6.30 5.20
CA ASP A 6 55.13 -5.67 5.74
C ASP A 6 56.11 -5.20 4.66
N VAL A 7 56.04 -5.79 3.45
CA VAL A 7 56.90 -5.46 2.31
C VAL A 7 56.32 -4.34 1.44
N MET A 8 55.01 -4.01 1.61
CA MET A 8 54.37 -2.95 0.84
C MET A 8 54.81 -1.55 1.30
N PRO A 9 55.07 -0.62 0.35
CA PRO A 9 55.39 0.75 0.71
C PRO A 9 54.26 1.37 1.51
N GLN A 10 54.63 2.22 2.46
CA GLN A 10 53.74 2.83 3.43
C GLN A 10 52.57 3.59 2.77
N LYS A 11 52.75 4.10 1.56
CA LYS A 11 51.73 4.76 0.76
C LYS A 11 50.57 3.80 0.35
N TRP A 12 50.89 2.55 0.13
CA TRP A 12 49.88 1.52 -0.21
C TRP A 12 49.01 1.13 0.99
N LYS A 13 49.61 1.14 2.18
CA LYS A 13 48.86 0.88 3.41
C LYS A 13 47.74 1.93 3.63
N TYR A 14 48.07 3.19 3.41
CA TYR A 14 47.09 4.28 3.51
C TYR A 14 46.02 4.19 2.42
N GLY A 15 46.38 3.84 1.21
CA GLY A 15 45.43 3.63 0.10
C GLY A 15 44.48 2.50 0.36
N LEU A 16 44.99 1.36 0.86
CA LEU A 16 44.16 0.21 1.24
C LEU A 16 43.19 0.55 2.38
N TRP A 17 43.64 1.27 3.39
CA TRP A 17 42.79 1.72 4.49
C TRP A 17 41.71 2.69 4.00
N GLY A 18 42.04 3.57 3.08
CA GLY A 18 41.07 4.49 2.46
C GLY A 18 39.98 3.75 1.69
N VAL A 19 40.32 2.71 0.91
CA VAL A 19 39.39 1.90 0.18
C VAL A 19 38.44 1.13 1.13
N VAL A 20 38.98 0.55 2.18
CA VAL A 20 38.17 -0.18 3.18
C VAL A 20 37.23 0.77 3.91
N LEU A 21 37.69 1.91 4.37
CA LEU A 21 36.87 2.94 5.01
C LEU A 21 35.78 3.47 4.06
N GLY A 22 36.16 3.74 2.81
CA GLY A 22 35.22 4.20 1.79
C GLY A 22 34.12 3.14 1.49
N ALA A 23 34.53 1.88 1.37
CA ALA A 23 33.57 0.77 1.16
C ALA A 23 32.60 0.61 2.33
N VAL A 24 33.09 0.70 3.57
CA VAL A 24 32.26 0.62 4.77
C VAL A 24 31.28 1.79 4.83
N LEU A 25 31.76 3.01 4.57
CA LEU A 25 30.90 4.20 4.52
C LEU A 25 29.82 4.09 3.45
N CYS A 26 30.19 3.67 2.24
CA CYS A 26 29.22 3.45 1.16
C CYS A 26 28.19 2.37 1.52
N ALA A 27 28.62 1.29 2.15
CA ALA A 27 27.74 0.21 2.60
C ALA A 27 26.76 0.72 3.68
N VAL A 28 27.24 1.46 4.66
CA VAL A 28 26.41 2.02 5.74
C VAL A 28 25.40 3.04 5.19
N VAL A 29 25.86 3.97 4.36
CA VAL A 29 24.98 4.97 3.74
C VAL A 29 24.00 4.32 2.79
N GLY A 30 24.43 3.40 1.94
CA GLY A 30 23.59 2.67 1.03
C GLY A 30 22.56 1.80 1.75
N PHE A 31 22.92 1.18 2.86
CA PHE A 31 22.02 0.33 3.64
C PHE A 31 20.98 1.14 4.40
N LYS A 32 21.34 2.29 4.95
CA LYS A 32 20.40 3.14 5.68
C LYS A 32 19.47 3.91 4.75
N TRP A 33 19.95 4.35 3.61
CA TRP A 33 19.18 5.22 2.71
C TRP A 33 18.53 4.45 1.56
N GLY A 34 19.25 3.54 0.92
CA GLY A 34 18.74 2.79 -0.23
C GLY A 34 17.87 1.59 0.15
N GLY A 35 18.26 0.81 1.15
CA GLY A 35 17.54 -0.36 1.60
C GLY A 35 16.22 -0.03 2.31
N TRP A 36 16.17 1.08 2.99
CA TRP A 36 14.97 1.57 3.67
C TRP A 36 13.88 1.99 2.67
N GLU A 37 14.24 2.77 1.67
CA GLU A 37 13.30 3.21 0.63
C GLU A 37 12.79 2.03 -0.21
N THR A 38 13.64 1.09 -0.55
CA THR A 38 13.26 -0.08 -1.35
C THR A 38 12.26 -0.97 -0.60
N ARG A 39 12.42 -1.14 0.70
CA ARG A 39 11.47 -1.92 1.51
C ARG A 39 10.12 -1.24 1.63
N SER A 40 10.07 0.06 1.89
CA SER A 40 8.83 0.79 1.98
C SER A 40 8.08 0.82 0.66
N SER A 41 8.78 0.99 -0.47
CA SER A 41 8.19 0.93 -1.81
C SER A 41 7.62 -0.46 -2.11
N ALA A 42 8.34 -1.53 -1.77
CA ALA A 42 7.87 -2.90 -1.96
C ALA A 42 6.63 -3.21 -1.12
N GLN A 43 6.58 -2.75 0.13
CA GLN A 43 5.43 -2.91 1.01
C GLN A 43 4.21 -2.14 0.50
N ILE A 44 4.39 -0.91 0.05
CA ILE A 44 3.31 -0.10 -0.52
C ILE A 44 2.75 -0.78 -1.77
N GLN A 45 3.60 -1.25 -2.68
CA GLN A 45 3.16 -1.95 -3.89
C GLN A 45 2.43 -3.25 -3.57
N ALA A 46 2.92 -4.04 -2.61
CA ALA A 46 2.26 -5.27 -2.17
C ALA A 46 0.88 -4.98 -1.57
N GLN A 47 0.77 -3.93 -0.76
CA GLN A 47 -0.48 -3.51 -0.15
C GLN A 47 -1.47 -2.97 -1.19
N GLU A 48 -1.01 -2.19 -2.15
CA GLU A 48 -1.85 -1.71 -3.26
C GLU A 48 -2.39 -2.85 -4.10
N ARG A 49 -1.57 -3.86 -4.40
CA ARG A 49 -2.00 -5.06 -5.14
C ARG A 49 -3.02 -5.87 -4.34
N ALA A 50 -2.80 -6.04 -3.05
CA ALA A 50 -3.74 -6.73 -2.16
C ALA A 50 -5.08 -5.99 -2.08
N ASN A 51 -5.05 -4.67 -1.93
CA ASN A 51 -6.25 -3.83 -1.91
C ASN A 51 -6.98 -3.87 -3.26
N ALA A 52 -6.26 -3.82 -4.37
CA ALA A 52 -6.86 -3.93 -5.71
C ALA A 52 -7.54 -5.29 -5.92
N ALA A 53 -6.95 -6.38 -5.44
CA ALA A 53 -7.54 -7.71 -5.50
C ALA A 53 -8.81 -7.80 -4.64
N LEU A 54 -8.79 -7.24 -3.43
CA LEU A 54 -9.96 -7.17 -2.55
C LEU A 54 -11.08 -6.36 -3.18
N VAL A 55 -10.77 -5.20 -3.72
CA VAL A 55 -11.74 -4.33 -4.41
C VAL A 55 -12.38 -5.08 -5.58
N LYS A 56 -11.58 -5.71 -6.41
CA LYS A 56 -12.06 -6.46 -7.57
C LYS A 56 -12.96 -7.63 -7.18
N ALA A 57 -12.63 -8.33 -6.09
CA ALA A 57 -13.37 -9.49 -5.63
C ALA A 57 -14.66 -9.10 -4.90
N PHE A 58 -14.64 -8.09 -4.05
CA PHE A 58 -15.72 -7.76 -3.12
C PHE A 58 -16.65 -6.64 -3.58
N THR A 59 -16.24 -5.78 -4.52
CA THR A 59 -17.12 -4.73 -5.05
C THR A 59 -18.38 -5.28 -5.68
N PRO A 60 -18.34 -6.32 -6.55
CA PRO A 60 -19.57 -6.93 -7.08
C PRO A 60 -20.46 -7.51 -6.00
N ILE A 61 -19.89 -8.08 -4.94
CA ILE A 61 -20.63 -8.63 -3.81
C ILE A 61 -21.35 -7.52 -3.04
N CYS A 62 -20.67 -6.39 -2.80
CA CYS A 62 -21.26 -5.21 -2.17
C CYS A 62 -22.46 -4.69 -2.97
N VAL A 63 -22.30 -4.53 -4.27
CA VAL A 63 -23.37 -4.07 -5.17
C VAL A 63 -24.55 -5.07 -5.14
N ALA A 64 -24.28 -6.37 -5.19
CA ALA A 64 -25.30 -7.40 -5.13
C ALA A 64 -26.06 -7.38 -3.80
N LYS A 65 -25.39 -7.23 -2.68
CA LYS A 65 -26.03 -7.09 -1.37
C LYS A 65 -26.92 -5.85 -1.30
N PHE A 66 -26.45 -4.75 -1.86
CA PHE A 66 -27.23 -3.51 -1.92
C PHE A 66 -28.50 -3.69 -2.75
N GLN A 67 -28.39 -4.30 -3.93
CA GLN A 67 -29.52 -4.54 -4.82
C GLN A 67 -30.53 -5.55 -4.27
N ALA A 68 -30.07 -6.47 -3.43
CA ALA A 68 -30.90 -7.44 -2.76
C ALA A 68 -31.72 -6.86 -1.59
N ALA A 69 -31.40 -5.66 -1.13
CA ALA A 69 -32.13 -4.98 -0.07
C ALA A 69 -33.57 -4.65 -0.54
N SER A 70 -34.55 -4.79 0.34
CA SER A 70 -35.99 -4.56 0.02
C SER A 70 -36.28 -3.11 -0.40
N ASN A 71 -35.46 -2.15 0.04
CA ASN A 71 -35.60 -0.73 -0.28
C ASN A 71 -34.44 -0.21 -1.15
N ALA A 72 -33.87 -1.07 -2.00
CA ALA A 72 -32.70 -0.76 -2.81
C ALA A 72 -32.90 0.48 -3.70
N SER A 73 -34.04 0.62 -4.36
CA SER A 73 -34.31 1.78 -5.23
C SER A 73 -34.34 3.10 -4.46
N VAL A 74 -34.95 3.12 -3.29
CA VAL A 74 -35.00 4.31 -2.41
C VAL A 74 -33.61 4.65 -1.90
N LYS A 75 -32.85 3.66 -1.46
CA LYS A 75 -31.48 3.83 -0.98
C LYS A 75 -30.54 4.31 -2.09
N LEU A 76 -30.71 3.83 -3.30
CA LEU A 76 -29.94 4.27 -4.46
C LEU A 76 -30.21 5.74 -4.78
N ASP A 77 -31.45 6.18 -4.73
CA ASP A 77 -31.82 7.59 -4.92
C ASP A 77 -31.21 8.47 -3.83
N GLU A 78 -31.23 8.02 -2.59
CA GLU A 78 -30.56 8.73 -1.49
C GLU A 78 -29.06 8.85 -1.72
N LEU A 79 -28.41 7.78 -2.16
CA LEU A 79 -26.97 7.76 -2.49
C LEU A 79 -26.65 8.75 -3.60
N LYS A 80 -27.45 8.78 -4.65
CA LYS A 80 -27.23 9.68 -5.80
C LYS A 80 -27.41 11.15 -5.47
N LYS A 81 -28.19 11.47 -4.46
CA LYS A 81 -28.39 12.84 -3.96
C LYS A 81 -27.20 13.34 -3.13
N ILE A 82 -26.34 12.44 -2.65
CA ILE A 82 -25.16 12.80 -1.88
C ILE A 82 -24.09 13.39 -2.81
N GLY A 83 -23.68 14.63 -2.56
CA GLY A 83 -22.79 15.35 -3.44
C GLY A 83 -21.31 15.09 -3.23
N THR A 84 -20.91 14.51 -2.09
CA THR A 84 -19.51 14.30 -1.73
C THR A 84 -19.16 12.82 -1.64
N ALA A 85 -17.94 12.47 -2.09
CA ALA A 85 -17.48 11.09 -2.10
C ALA A 85 -17.42 10.49 -0.67
N TRP A 86 -16.90 11.24 0.28
CA TRP A 86 -16.78 10.77 1.67
C TRP A 86 -18.13 10.51 2.33
N ALA A 87 -19.14 11.31 1.99
CA ALA A 87 -20.49 11.12 2.48
C ALA A 87 -21.14 9.86 1.89
N ARG A 88 -20.87 9.56 0.61
CA ARG A 88 -21.28 8.30 -0.01
C ARG A 88 -20.59 7.09 0.64
N GLU A 89 -19.32 7.21 0.94
CA GLU A 89 -18.60 6.17 1.69
C GLU A 89 -19.23 5.93 3.07
N SER A 90 -19.54 6.99 3.79
CA SER A 90 -20.22 6.90 5.09
C SER A 90 -21.58 6.23 4.98
N PHE A 91 -22.32 6.53 3.94
CA PHE A 91 -23.62 5.90 3.66
C PHE A 91 -23.48 4.38 3.45
N VAL A 92 -22.49 3.97 2.66
CA VAL A 92 -22.21 2.55 2.43
C VAL A 92 -21.73 1.86 3.71
N ARG A 93 -20.91 2.55 4.49
CA ARG A 93 -20.39 2.04 5.77
C ARG A 93 -21.51 1.82 6.78
N GLU A 94 -22.42 2.75 6.90
CA GLU A 94 -23.59 2.64 7.79
C GLU A 94 -24.53 1.52 7.38
N GLY A 95 -24.70 1.31 6.07
CA GLY A 95 -25.52 0.23 5.53
C GLY A 95 -24.90 -1.16 5.61
N LYS A 96 -23.59 -1.24 5.89
CA LYS A 96 -22.82 -2.49 6.03
C LYS A 96 -22.78 -3.39 4.80
N TRP A 97 -23.06 -2.86 3.62
CA TRP A 97 -23.04 -3.65 2.37
C TRP A 97 -21.62 -4.07 1.96
N ALA A 98 -20.61 -3.29 2.34
CA ALA A 98 -19.21 -3.58 2.06
C ALA A 98 -18.51 -4.34 3.19
N GLU A 99 -19.25 -4.75 4.21
CA GLU A 99 -18.69 -5.50 5.34
C GLU A 99 -18.29 -6.92 4.92
N ILE A 100 -17.03 -7.27 5.20
CA ILE A 100 -16.48 -8.60 4.94
C ILE A 100 -16.24 -9.25 6.31
N GLY A 101 -17.05 -10.25 6.65
CA GLY A 101 -17.05 -10.80 7.99
C GLY A 101 -17.50 -9.72 8.99
N ASN A 102 -16.66 -9.41 9.97
CA ASN A 102 -16.90 -8.36 10.96
C ASN A 102 -16.08 -7.09 10.72
N GLU A 103 -15.40 -7.01 9.58
CA GLU A 103 -14.51 -5.90 9.25
C GLU A 103 -15.01 -5.13 8.05
N GLN A 104 -14.79 -3.82 8.08
CA GLN A 104 -15.05 -2.94 6.96
C GLN A 104 -13.72 -2.45 6.38
N ASN A 105 -13.53 -2.69 5.09
CA ASN A 105 -12.33 -2.29 4.37
C ASN A 105 -12.61 -1.00 3.59
N THR A 106 -11.89 0.07 3.90
CA THR A 106 -12.10 1.39 3.29
C THR A 106 -11.99 1.39 1.76
N PRO A 107 -10.99 0.76 1.12
CA PRO A 107 -10.93 0.69 -0.33
C PRO A 107 -12.13 0.00 -0.96
N VAL A 108 -12.66 -1.04 -0.34
CA VAL A 108 -13.87 -1.73 -0.81
C VAL A 108 -15.11 -0.84 -0.66
N ILE A 109 -15.23 -0.12 0.44
CA ILE A 109 -16.33 0.82 0.69
C ILE A 109 -16.33 1.92 -0.37
N ASP A 110 -15.19 2.51 -0.65
CA ASP A 110 -15.03 3.56 -1.67
C ASP A 110 -15.41 3.04 -3.06
N ALA A 111 -14.89 1.88 -3.45
CA ALA A 111 -15.18 1.26 -4.73
C ALA A 111 -16.66 0.89 -4.86
N CYS A 112 -17.27 0.37 -3.81
CA CYS A 112 -18.71 0.05 -3.76
C CYS A 112 -19.55 1.32 -3.91
N ALA A 113 -19.24 2.36 -3.16
CA ALA A 113 -19.95 3.65 -3.25
C ALA A 113 -19.88 4.25 -4.66
N THR A 114 -18.71 4.18 -5.29
CA THR A 114 -18.51 4.66 -6.67
C THR A 114 -19.28 3.81 -7.66
N ALA A 115 -19.29 2.49 -7.53
CA ALA A 115 -20.02 1.58 -8.40
C ALA A 115 -21.55 1.79 -8.27
N LEU A 116 -22.05 1.97 -7.08
CA LEU A 116 -23.46 2.26 -6.82
C LEU A 116 -23.88 3.60 -7.40
N TYR A 117 -23.03 4.59 -7.29
CA TYR A 117 -23.29 5.93 -7.85
C TYR A 117 -23.43 5.90 -9.38
N LYS A 118 -22.72 4.99 -10.04
CA LYS A 118 -22.79 4.81 -11.50
C LYS A 118 -24.01 4.03 -12.00
N LEU A 119 -24.72 3.39 -11.10
CA LEU A 119 -25.96 2.70 -11.45
C LEU A 119 -27.08 3.70 -11.79
#